data_e925c78574f3f40fb95bae692cb12364
#
_entry.id   e925c78574f3f40fb95bae692cb12364
#
_cell.length_a   1.000
_cell.length_b   1.000
_cell.length_c   1.000
_cell.angle_alpha   90.00
_cell.angle_beta   90.00
_cell.angle_gamma   90.00
#
_symmetry.space_group_name_H-M   'P 1'
#
loop_
_entity.id
_entity.type
_entity.pdbx_description
1 polymer ?
#
loop_
_entity_poly.entity_id
_entity_poly.type
_entity_poly.pdbx_seq_one_letter_code
_entity_poly.pdbx_strand_id
1 'polypeptide(L)'
;MSAVDFTIDVGQRLGFVPSTLAPAVRSEIADVMDAYADDVETFVFSDWPVDTGRSLRAWTIYTDGAVLVVRNAVEYVSWVNQGESADRIELEVERGFRRFGGEISQILEAAERERRRREQIARQPRGSLIGDIARAEAARQLLIMAGVADLPGGTLFTSLRSAFSIQRISERERSRQRTRGRDR
;
A
#
# COMPACT_ATOMS: atom_id res chain seq x y z
N MET A 1 7.14 -14.73 -36.37
CA MET A 1 7.88 -15.54 -35.38
C MET A 1 7.67 -14.88 -34.03
N SER A 2 7.17 -15.63 -33.06
CA SER A 2 6.68 -15.01 -31.82
C SER A 2 7.83 -14.86 -30.83
N ALA A 3 8.12 -13.59 -30.43
CA ALA A 3 8.82 -13.33 -29.19
C ALA A 3 8.00 -13.91 -28.04
N VAL A 4 8.65 -14.34 -26.98
CA VAL A 4 7.95 -14.71 -25.74
C VAL A 4 7.68 -13.41 -24.97
N ASP A 5 6.42 -13.17 -24.67
CA ASP A 5 5.98 -11.94 -23.99
C ASP A 5 4.85 -12.31 -23.02
N PHE A 6 5.13 -12.23 -21.73
CA PHE A 6 4.15 -12.43 -20.68
C PHE A 6 3.92 -11.11 -19.98
N THR A 7 2.66 -10.73 -19.89
CA THR A 7 2.26 -9.52 -19.15
C THR A 7 1.18 -9.90 -18.15
N ILE A 8 1.41 -9.60 -16.88
CA ILE A 8 0.43 -9.76 -15.82
C ILE A 8 0.04 -8.40 -15.28
N ASP A 9 -1.18 -7.97 -15.54
CA ASP A 9 -1.79 -6.84 -14.87
C ASP A 9 -2.42 -7.28 -13.54
N VAL A 10 -1.65 -7.11 -12.47
CA VAL A 10 -2.05 -7.45 -11.11
C VAL A 10 -3.18 -6.54 -10.65
N GLY A 11 -3.17 -5.26 -11.05
CA GLY A 11 -4.24 -4.32 -10.75
C GLY A 11 -5.58 -4.78 -11.33
N GLN A 12 -5.60 -5.18 -12.59
CA GLN A 12 -6.79 -5.71 -13.25
C GLN A 12 -7.25 -7.02 -12.60
N ARG A 13 -6.34 -7.96 -12.33
CA ARG A 13 -6.67 -9.26 -11.73
C ARG A 13 -7.21 -9.15 -10.31
N LEU A 14 -6.71 -8.21 -9.52
CA LEU A 14 -7.16 -7.95 -8.14
C LEU A 14 -8.23 -6.85 -8.05
N GLY A 15 -8.62 -6.24 -9.16
CA GLY A 15 -9.72 -5.28 -9.23
C GLY A 15 -9.40 -3.92 -8.63
N PHE A 16 -8.16 -3.44 -8.70
CA PHE A 16 -7.80 -2.10 -8.24
C PHE A 16 -7.10 -1.26 -9.32
N VAL A 17 -7.20 0.06 -9.17
CA VAL A 17 -6.52 1.01 -10.05
C VAL A 17 -5.45 1.74 -9.23
N PRO A 18 -4.14 1.59 -9.55
CA PRO A 18 -3.06 2.17 -8.75
C PRO A 18 -3.17 3.68 -8.52
N SER A 19 -3.64 4.43 -9.52
CA SER A 19 -3.79 5.89 -9.41
C SER A 19 -4.85 6.34 -8.40
N THR A 20 -5.78 5.47 -8.00
CA THR A 20 -6.83 5.79 -7.01
C THR A 20 -6.37 5.52 -5.58
N LEU A 21 -5.24 4.86 -5.39
CA LEU A 21 -4.72 4.50 -4.08
C LEU A 21 -3.94 5.66 -3.44
N ALA A 22 -3.91 5.68 -2.11
CA ALA A 22 -3.08 6.60 -1.36
C ALA A 22 -1.58 6.38 -1.69
N PRO A 23 -0.73 7.44 -1.69
CA PRO A 23 0.68 7.32 -2.04
C PRO A 23 1.44 6.25 -1.25
N ALA A 24 1.21 6.13 0.06
CA ALA A 24 1.84 5.13 0.91
C ALA A 24 1.46 3.69 0.50
N VAL A 25 0.18 3.45 0.18
CA VAL A 25 -0.30 2.14 -0.30
C VAL A 25 0.30 1.80 -1.66
N ARG A 26 0.43 2.80 -2.55
CA ARG A 26 1.09 2.61 -3.86
C ARG A 26 2.55 2.23 -3.72
N SER A 27 3.27 2.88 -2.79
CA SER A 27 4.69 2.57 -2.52
C SER A 27 4.84 1.14 -2.01
N GLU A 28 4.00 0.72 -1.06
CA GLU A 28 4.04 -0.62 -0.50
C GLU A 28 3.72 -1.70 -1.57
N ILE A 29 2.75 -1.43 -2.46
CA ILE A 29 2.46 -2.31 -3.59
C ILE A 29 3.65 -2.35 -4.58
N ALA A 30 4.30 -1.21 -4.86
CA ALA A 30 5.47 -1.17 -5.73
C ALA A 30 6.61 -2.03 -5.18
N ASP A 31 6.89 -1.96 -3.88
CA ASP A 31 7.92 -2.79 -3.24
C ASP A 31 7.62 -4.30 -3.40
N VAL A 32 6.34 -4.69 -3.26
CA VAL A 32 5.91 -6.08 -3.49
C VAL A 32 6.03 -6.48 -4.97
N MET A 33 5.70 -5.58 -5.87
CA MET A 33 5.83 -5.82 -7.32
C MET A 33 7.28 -5.97 -7.74
N ASP A 34 8.20 -5.17 -7.19
CA ASP A 34 9.63 -5.26 -7.46
C ASP A 34 10.19 -6.60 -6.93
N ALA A 35 9.79 -7.04 -5.73
CA ALA A 35 10.13 -8.35 -5.20
C ALA A 35 9.58 -9.50 -6.09
N TYR A 36 8.41 -9.31 -6.69
CA TYR A 36 7.86 -10.27 -7.64
C TYR A 36 8.71 -10.34 -8.93
N ALA A 37 9.12 -9.21 -9.48
CA ALA A 37 10.00 -9.17 -10.64
C ALA A 37 11.36 -9.86 -10.36
N ASP A 38 11.97 -9.59 -9.20
CA ASP A 38 13.24 -10.18 -8.76
C ASP A 38 13.13 -11.73 -8.61
N ASP A 39 11.99 -12.21 -8.09
CA ASP A 39 11.73 -13.66 -7.95
C ASP A 39 11.66 -14.34 -9.33
N VAL A 40 10.94 -13.76 -10.27
CA VAL A 40 10.85 -14.23 -11.66
C VAL A 40 12.20 -14.14 -12.36
N GLU A 41 12.93 -13.05 -12.20
CA GLU A 41 14.27 -12.88 -12.77
C GLU A 41 15.24 -13.96 -12.27
N THR A 42 15.24 -14.18 -10.97
CA THR A 42 16.07 -15.24 -10.33
C THR A 42 15.74 -16.61 -10.91
N PHE A 43 14.45 -16.94 -11.08
CA PHE A 43 14.03 -18.19 -11.68
C PHE A 43 14.51 -18.29 -13.13
N VAL A 44 14.29 -17.27 -13.94
CA VAL A 44 14.71 -17.24 -15.34
C VAL A 44 16.22 -17.46 -15.48
N PHE A 45 17.03 -16.77 -14.69
CA PHE A 45 18.49 -16.90 -14.76
C PHE A 45 19.01 -18.25 -14.24
N SER A 46 18.29 -18.91 -13.34
CA SER A 46 18.68 -20.21 -12.81
C SER A 46 18.25 -21.40 -13.67
N ASP A 47 17.11 -21.30 -14.35
CA ASP A 47 16.44 -22.42 -15.00
C ASP A 47 16.50 -22.37 -16.54
N TRP A 48 16.80 -21.19 -17.11
CA TRP A 48 16.87 -21.03 -18.56
C TRP A 48 18.06 -21.74 -19.17
N PRO A 49 17.90 -22.61 -20.20
CA PRO A 49 18.99 -23.29 -20.84
C PRO A 49 20.00 -22.35 -21.47
N VAL A 50 21.27 -22.54 -21.18
CA VAL A 50 22.36 -21.70 -21.68
C VAL A 50 23.18 -22.47 -22.68
N ASP A 51 23.08 -22.14 -23.97
CA ASP A 51 24.01 -22.56 -25.01
C ASP A 51 25.03 -21.44 -25.26
N THR A 52 24.63 -20.40 -25.99
CA THR A 52 25.50 -19.25 -26.27
C THR A 52 25.31 -18.08 -25.28
N GLY A 53 24.33 -18.18 -24.39
CA GLY A 53 23.90 -17.13 -23.46
C GLY A 53 23.18 -15.95 -24.11
N ARG A 54 22.96 -15.97 -25.43
CA ARG A 54 22.29 -14.87 -26.14
C ARG A 54 20.83 -14.72 -25.70
N SER A 55 20.08 -15.82 -25.67
CA SER A 55 18.67 -15.81 -25.24
C SER A 55 18.53 -15.49 -23.75
N LEU A 56 19.47 -15.95 -22.90
CA LEU A 56 19.47 -15.62 -21.49
C LEU A 56 19.63 -14.11 -21.26
N ARG A 57 20.56 -13.47 -21.93
CA ARG A 57 20.81 -12.02 -21.80
C ARG A 57 19.73 -11.13 -22.44
N ALA A 58 18.83 -11.70 -23.22
CA ALA A 58 17.76 -10.97 -23.90
C ALA A 58 16.45 -10.95 -23.11
N TRP A 59 16.40 -11.54 -21.93
CA TRP A 59 15.27 -11.39 -21.02
C TRP A 59 15.25 -9.98 -20.46
N THR A 60 14.06 -9.40 -20.46
CA THR A 60 13.74 -8.12 -19.82
C THR A 60 12.58 -8.35 -18.89
N ILE A 61 12.82 -8.16 -17.60
CA ILE A 61 11.83 -8.36 -16.53
C ILE A 61 11.77 -7.06 -15.75
N TYR A 62 10.60 -6.47 -15.65
CA TYR A 62 10.40 -5.21 -14.94
C TYR A 62 8.95 -5.03 -14.55
N THR A 63 8.71 -4.07 -13.65
CA THR A 63 7.39 -3.64 -13.24
C THR A 63 7.05 -2.26 -13.80
N ASP A 64 5.79 -2.05 -14.15
CA ASP A 64 5.22 -0.74 -14.45
C ASP A 64 3.95 -0.55 -13.61
N GLY A 65 4.11 0.09 -12.46
CA GLY A 65 3.04 0.21 -11.47
C GLY A 65 2.60 -1.16 -10.94
N ALA A 66 1.41 -1.62 -11.31
CA ALA A 66 0.88 -2.93 -10.92
C ALA A 66 0.93 -3.95 -12.07
N VAL A 67 1.79 -3.74 -13.06
CA VAL A 67 1.97 -4.63 -14.20
C VAL A 67 3.36 -5.22 -14.16
N LEU A 68 3.45 -6.56 -14.19
CA LEU A 68 4.71 -7.28 -14.42
C LEU A 68 4.84 -7.58 -15.91
N VAL A 69 5.99 -7.22 -16.50
CA VAL A 69 6.36 -7.52 -17.88
C VAL A 69 7.56 -8.45 -17.89
N VAL A 70 7.43 -9.59 -18.55
CA VAL A 70 8.46 -10.60 -18.74
C VAL A 70 8.61 -10.87 -20.23
N ARG A 71 9.68 -10.41 -20.83
CA ARG A 71 9.85 -10.41 -22.27
C ARG A 71 11.21 -10.97 -22.70
N ASN A 72 11.20 -11.73 -23.81
CA ASN A 72 12.40 -12.06 -24.55
C ASN A 72 12.20 -11.80 -26.05
N ALA A 73 12.99 -10.90 -26.59
CA ALA A 73 12.87 -10.45 -27.97
C ALA A 73 13.60 -11.36 -28.99
N VAL A 74 14.27 -12.43 -28.56
CA VAL A 74 15.01 -13.33 -29.46
C VAL A 74 14.02 -14.24 -30.21
N GLU A 75 14.12 -14.23 -31.54
CA GLU A 75 13.15 -14.90 -32.41
C GLU A 75 13.02 -16.41 -32.16
N TYR A 76 14.09 -17.10 -31.75
CA TYR A 76 14.11 -18.54 -31.55
C TYR A 76 13.76 -18.95 -30.10
N VAL A 77 13.51 -18.02 -29.23
CA VAL A 77 13.30 -18.33 -27.79
C VAL A 77 12.11 -19.26 -27.54
N SER A 78 11.06 -19.14 -28.34
CA SER A 78 9.89 -20.02 -28.27
C SER A 78 10.18 -21.48 -28.71
N TRP A 79 11.32 -21.74 -29.33
CA TRP A 79 11.76 -23.06 -29.75
C TRP A 79 12.75 -23.71 -28.78
N VAL A 80 13.23 -22.98 -27.79
CA VAL A 80 14.14 -23.49 -26.78
C VAL A 80 13.47 -24.64 -26.04
N ASN A 81 14.11 -25.82 -26.04
CA ASN A 81 13.54 -27.04 -25.50
C ASN A 81 12.11 -27.35 -25.99
N GLN A 82 11.84 -27.12 -27.29
CA GLN A 82 10.51 -27.35 -27.89
C GLN A 82 9.37 -26.55 -27.20
N GLY A 83 9.70 -25.42 -26.57
CA GLY A 83 8.76 -24.59 -25.85
C GLY A 83 8.65 -24.86 -24.34
N GLU A 84 9.12 -26.00 -23.85
CA GLU A 84 9.01 -26.39 -22.43
C GLU A 84 9.60 -25.33 -21.47
N SER A 85 10.71 -24.69 -21.87
CA SER A 85 11.33 -23.66 -21.03
C SER A 85 10.50 -22.40 -20.94
N ALA A 86 9.78 -22.01 -22.00
CA ALA A 86 8.85 -20.87 -21.97
C ALA A 86 7.63 -21.19 -21.09
N ASP A 87 7.07 -22.39 -21.24
CA ASP A 87 5.91 -22.85 -20.43
C ASP A 87 6.26 -22.90 -18.94
N ARG A 88 7.49 -23.28 -18.59
CA ARG A 88 7.96 -23.27 -17.19
C ARG A 88 8.06 -21.87 -16.62
N ILE A 89 8.51 -20.89 -17.41
CA ILE A 89 8.56 -19.50 -16.98
C ILE A 89 7.14 -18.97 -16.80
N GLU A 90 6.23 -19.25 -17.74
CA GLU A 90 4.82 -18.84 -17.61
C GLU A 90 4.19 -19.42 -16.32
N LEU A 91 4.46 -20.70 -16.04
CA LEU A 91 3.98 -21.34 -14.81
C LEU A 91 4.55 -20.68 -13.55
N GLU A 92 5.83 -20.29 -13.57
CA GLU A 92 6.46 -19.62 -12.42
C GLU A 92 5.93 -18.21 -12.23
N VAL A 93 5.70 -17.49 -13.32
CA VAL A 93 5.03 -16.16 -13.29
C VAL A 93 3.62 -16.29 -12.68
N GLU A 94 2.83 -17.29 -13.08
CA GLU A 94 1.51 -17.52 -12.47
C GLU A 94 1.59 -17.99 -11.01
N ARG A 95 2.59 -18.75 -10.63
CA ARG A 95 2.84 -19.13 -9.23
C ARG A 95 3.21 -17.91 -8.38
N GLY A 96 4.09 -17.06 -8.89
CA GLY A 96 4.46 -15.81 -8.27
C GLY A 96 3.24 -14.90 -8.08
N PHE A 97 2.35 -14.79 -9.10
CA PHE A 97 1.12 -14.04 -8.96
C PHE A 97 0.25 -14.51 -7.79
N ARG A 98 0.12 -15.82 -7.55
CA ARG A 98 -0.67 -16.35 -6.42
C ARG A 98 -0.06 -15.94 -5.07
N ARG A 99 1.26 -15.93 -4.97
CA ARG A 99 1.98 -15.52 -3.76
C ARG A 99 1.90 -14.01 -3.53
N PHE A 100 2.44 -13.23 -4.45
CA PHE A 100 2.54 -11.77 -4.31
C PHE A 100 1.18 -11.07 -4.42
N GLY A 101 0.26 -11.59 -5.22
CA GLY A 101 -1.12 -11.13 -5.28
C GLY A 101 -1.85 -11.29 -3.95
N GLY A 102 -1.53 -12.34 -3.18
CA GLY A 102 -2.02 -12.50 -1.81
C GLY A 102 -1.52 -11.40 -0.87
N GLU A 103 -0.25 -11.04 -0.95
CA GLU A 103 0.33 -9.95 -0.16
C GLU A 103 -0.30 -8.59 -0.53
N ILE A 104 -0.42 -8.29 -1.83
CA ILE A 104 -1.07 -7.08 -2.31
C ILE A 104 -2.53 -7.01 -1.84
N SER A 105 -3.26 -8.13 -1.87
CA SER A 105 -4.63 -8.19 -1.36
C SER A 105 -4.71 -7.83 0.14
N GLN A 106 -3.77 -8.29 0.95
CA GLN A 106 -3.70 -7.94 2.38
C GLN A 106 -3.43 -6.44 2.59
N ILE A 107 -2.55 -5.84 1.78
CA ILE A 107 -2.28 -4.39 1.81
C ILE A 107 -3.55 -3.61 1.47
N LEU A 108 -4.27 -4.00 0.41
CA LEU A 108 -5.51 -3.36 0.01
C LEU A 108 -6.61 -3.47 1.07
N GLU A 109 -6.77 -4.64 1.67
CA GLU A 109 -7.72 -4.84 2.77
C GLU A 109 -7.37 -4.02 4.01
N ALA A 110 -6.09 -3.90 4.34
CA ALA A 110 -5.64 -3.06 5.46
C ALA A 110 -5.93 -1.58 5.19
N ALA A 111 -5.66 -1.11 3.98
CA ALA A 111 -5.95 0.26 3.56
C ALA A 111 -7.46 0.55 3.60
N GLU A 112 -8.31 -0.38 3.15
CA GLU A 112 -9.76 -0.24 3.19
C GLU A 112 -10.29 -0.22 4.64
N ARG A 113 -9.77 -1.09 5.51
CA ARG A 113 -10.13 -1.08 6.94
C ARG A 113 -9.79 0.25 7.61
N GLU A 114 -8.63 0.81 7.30
CA GLU A 114 -8.20 2.10 7.84
C GLU A 114 -9.06 3.25 7.29
N ARG A 115 -9.42 3.22 6.00
CA ARG A 115 -10.35 4.18 5.39
C ARG A 115 -11.70 4.17 6.11
N ARG A 116 -12.30 2.99 6.30
CA ARG A 116 -13.58 2.85 7.01
C ARG A 116 -13.51 3.33 8.45
N ARG A 117 -12.40 3.04 9.14
CA ARG A 117 -12.16 3.54 10.50
C ARG A 117 -12.16 5.07 10.54
N ARG A 118 -11.46 5.72 9.61
CA ARG A 118 -11.41 7.18 9.51
C ARG A 118 -12.79 7.78 9.22
N GLU A 119 -13.55 7.16 8.31
CA GLU A 119 -14.91 7.59 8.01
C GLU A 119 -15.84 7.48 9.22
N GLN A 120 -15.72 6.40 10.02
CA GLN A 120 -16.49 6.24 11.26
C GLN A 120 -16.15 7.34 12.28
N ILE A 121 -14.84 7.62 12.46
CA ILE A 121 -14.40 8.69 13.35
C ILE A 121 -14.92 10.06 12.88
N ALA A 122 -14.89 10.32 11.56
CA ALA A 122 -15.37 11.55 10.99
C ALA A 122 -16.89 11.75 11.15
N ARG A 123 -17.67 10.66 11.18
CA ARG A 123 -19.13 10.68 11.38
C ARG A 123 -19.55 10.85 12.85
N GLN A 124 -18.64 10.70 13.80
CA GLN A 124 -18.97 10.90 15.22
C GLN A 124 -19.36 12.36 15.49
N PRO A 125 -20.42 12.60 16.27
CA PRO A 125 -20.89 13.96 16.55
C PRO A 125 -19.79 14.78 17.22
N ARG A 126 -19.60 16.01 16.74
CA ARG A 126 -18.68 16.98 17.34
C ARG A 126 -19.13 17.27 18.77
N GLY A 127 -18.21 17.16 19.73
CA GLY A 127 -18.49 17.42 21.16
C GLY A 127 -18.59 16.18 22.04
N SER A 128 -18.46 14.95 21.49
CA SER A 128 -18.16 13.80 22.32
C SER A 128 -16.67 13.77 22.61
N LEU A 129 -16.28 13.60 23.89
CA LEU A 129 -14.88 13.55 24.30
C LEU A 129 -14.11 12.46 23.54
N ILE A 130 -14.75 11.32 23.32
CA ILE A 130 -14.19 10.17 22.58
C ILE A 130 -13.96 10.53 21.11
N GLY A 131 -14.92 11.24 20.47
CA GLY A 131 -14.79 11.68 19.09
C GLY A 131 -13.68 12.72 18.89
N ASP A 132 -13.45 13.59 19.85
CA ASP A 132 -12.39 14.61 19.78
C ASP A 132 -11.00 13.99 19.96
N ILE A 133 -10.85 13.04 20.88
CA ILE A 133 -9.61 12.27 21.06
C ILE A 133 -9.30 11.44 19.79
N ALA A 134 -10.28 10.74 19.23
CA ALA A 134 -10.10 9.92 18.05
C ALA A 134 -9.74 10.76 16.81
N ARG A 135 -10.29 11.97 16.64
CA ARG A 135 -9.92 12.91 15.58
C ARG A 135 -8.50 13.46 15.74
N ALA A 136 -8.10 13.77 16.98
CA ALA A 136 -6.74 14.23 17.27
C ALA A 136 -5.69 13.14 16.96
N GLU A 137 -5.97 11.90 17.29
CA GLU A 137 -5.09 10.76 16.96
C GLU A 137 -5.02 10.49 15.46
N ALA A 138 -6.15 10.53 14.74
CA ALA A 138 -6.17 10.40 13.30
C ALA A 138 -5.40 11.52 12.59
N ALA A 139 -5.51 12.77 13.07
CA ALA A 139 -4.74 13.90 12.55
C ALA A 139 -3.24 13.73 12.78
N ARG A 140 -2.84 13.19 13.95
CA ARG A 140 -1.45 12.88 14.26
C ARG A 140 -0.88 11.82 13.32
N GLN A 141 -1.60 10.74 13.08
CA GLN A 141 -1.17 9.68 12.16
C GLN A 141 -1.01 10.20 10.73
N LEU A 142 -1.91 11.09 10.26
CA LEU A 142 -1.77 11.74 8.96
C LEU A 142 -0.49 12.56 8.85
N LEU A 143 -0.11 13.30 9.90
CA LEU A 143 1.13 14.07 9.94
C LEU A 143 2.37 13.16 9.90
N ILE A 144 2.34 12.01 10.58
CA ILE A 144 3.39 11.00 10.53
C ILE A 144 3.52 10.43 9.11
N MET A 145 2.41 10.03 8.50
CA MET A 145 2.41 9.48 7.13
C MET A 145 2.80 10.51 6.05
N ALA A 146 2.56 11.80 6.30
CA ALA A 146 2.98 12.87 5.40
C ALA A 146 4.48 13.25 5.55
N GLY A 147 5.24 12.53 6.40
CA GLY A 147 6.66 12.81 6.63
C GLY A 147 6.92 14.15 7.36
N VAL A 148 5.88 14.79 7.88
CA VAL A 148 5.99 16.07 8.59
C VAL A 148 6.29 15.86 10.07
N ALA A 149 6.19 14.64 10.57
CA ALA A 149 6.29 14.32 11.99
C ALA A 149 7.60 13.65 12.38
N ASP A 150 8.69 14.36 12.25
CA ASP A 150 9.83 14.24 13.16
C ASP A 150 9.66 15.21 14.35
N LEU A 151 8.42 15.46 14.76
CA LEU A 151 8.16 16.22 15.97
C LEU A 151 8.29 15.29 17.17
N PRO A 152 9.21 15.58 18.10
CA PRO A 152 9.38 14.78 19.31
C PRO A 152 8.01 14.66 19.99
N GLY A 153 7.53 13.41 20.15
CA GLY A 153 6.16 13.05 20.49
C GLY A 153 5.62 13.51 21.85
N GLY A 154 6.33 14.44 22.53
CA GLY A 154 5.93 14.99 23.82
C GLY A 154 5.20 16.33 23.73
N THR A 155 5.59 17.21 22.82
CA THR A 155 5.18 18.62 22.89
C THR A 155 3.77 18.91 22.38
N LEU A 156 3.29 18.21 21.33
CA LEU A 156 1.93 18.41 20.82
C LEU A 156 0.87 17.79 21.73
N PHE A 157 1.16 16.63 22.31
CA PHE A 157 0.20 15.95 23.19
C PHE A 157 0.03 16.68 24.54
N THR A 158 1.11 17.25 25.07
CA THR A 158 1.05 18.11 26.27
C THR A 158 0.34 19.42 25.98
N SER A 159 0.53 20.04 24.82
CA SER A 159 -0.16 21.28 24.44
C SER A 159 -1.65 21.06 24.18
N LEU A 160 -2.04 19.96 23.54
CA LEU A 160 -3.46 19.61 23.35
C LEU A 160 -4.12 19.24 24.67
N ARG A 161 -3.43 18.49 25.54
CA ARG A 161 -3.96 18.13 26.86
C ARG A 161 -4.18 19.34 27.76
N SER A 162 -3.28 20.33 27.73
CA SER A 162 -3.43 21.59 28.44
C SER A 162 -4.54 22.46 27.86
N ALA A 163 -4.69 22.55 26.54
CA ALA A 163 -5.79 23.28 25.89
C ALA A 163 -7.16 22.69 26.25
N PHE A 164 -7.30 21.35 26.24
CA PHE A 164 -8.54 20.68 26.64
C PHE A 164 -8.84 20.81 28.14
N SER A 165 -7.81 20.87 28.99
CA SER A 165 -7.98 21.09 30.43
C SER A 165 -8.51 22.51 30.72
N ILE A 166 -7.99 23.51 30.02
CA ILE A 166 -8.40 24.91 30.16
C ILE A 166 -9.86 25.11 29.70
N GLN A 167 -10.26 24.47 28.58
CA GLN A 167 -11.64 24.57 28.08
C GLN A 167 -12.65 23.94 29.05
N ARG A 168 -12.32 22.80 29.65
CA ARG A 168 -13.17 22.16 30.69
C ARG A 168 -13.35 22.99 31.94
N ILE A 169 -12.32 23.68 32.38
CA ILE A 169 -12.41 24.58 33.54
C ILE A 169 -13.35 25.74 33.23
N SER A 170 -13.24 26.37 32.05
CA SER A 170 -14.07 27.46 31.64
C SER A 170 -15.54 27.05 31.48
N GLU A 171 -15.86 25.89 30.98
CA GLU A 171 -17.23 25.37 30.85
C GLU A 171 -17.87 25.05 32.22
N ARG A 172 -17.09 24.48 33.16
CA ARG A 172 -17.57 24.25 34.53
C ARG A 172 -17.83 25.55 35.30
N GLU A 173 -17.02 26.58 35.09
CA GLU A 173 -17.26 27.90 35.68
C GLU A 173 -18.52 28.59 35.10
N ARG A 174 -18.70 28.51 33.79
CA ARG A 174 -19.92 29.03 33.13
C ARG A 174 -21.19 28.33 33.59
N SER A 175 -21.15 27.02 33.81
CA SER A 175 -22.25 26.23 34.35
C SER A 175 -22.58 26.63 35.80
N ARG A 176 -21.56 26.86 36.62
CA ARG A 176 -21.71 27.30 38.03
C ARG A 176 -22.29 28.72 38.12
N GLN A 177 -21.92 29.62 37.20
CA GLN A 177 -22.49 30.97 37.15
C GLN A 177 -23.96 30.99 36.72
N ARG A 178 -24.36 30.10 35.80
CA ARG A 178 -25.76 29.97 35.38
C ARG A 178 -26.67 29.43 36.47
N THR A 179 -26.20 28.53 37.34
CA THR A 179 -26.98 28.03 38.48
C THR A 179 -27.11 29.08 39.59
N ARG A 180 -26.07 29.88 39.86
CA ARG A 180 -26.14 30.97 40.87
C ARG A 180 -27.00 32.12 40.46
N GLY A 181 -27.27 32.38 39.19
CA GLY A 181 -28.15 33.46 38.71
C GLY A 181 -29.62 33.10 38.68
N ARG A 182 -30.00 31.86 39.00
CA ARG A 182 -31.39 31.40 38.97
C ARG A 182 -32.08 31.43 40.36
N ASP A 183 -31.28 31.60 41.43
CA ASP A 183 -31.74 31.60 42.82
C ASP A 183 -31.79 33.05 43.41
N ARG A 184 -31.88 34.03 42.54
CA ARG A 184 -32.17 35.43 42.89
C ARG A 184 -33.34 35.92 42.02
#